data_3db17270ef59d4065e34061862359aec
#
_entry.id   3db17270ef59d4065e34061862359aec
#
_cell.length_a   1.000
_cell.length_b   1.000
_cell.length_c   1.000
_cell.angle_alpha   90.00
_cell.angle_beta   90.00
_cell.angle_gamma   90.00
#
_symmetry.space_group_name_H-M   'P 1'
#
loop_
_entity.id
_entity.type
_entity.pdbx_description
1 polymer ?
#
loop_
_entity_poly.entity_id
_entity_poly.type
_entity_poly.pdbx_seq_one_letter_code
_entity_poly.pdbx_strand_id
1 'polypeptide(L)'
;MRRFVSLLLTVFILLLPVGTWGEGEPVEVSASAWCLTLPGRAEPLLDKKGTEPMSVAGLRKLPAVLTLCRAFDSGLIAESTGMQVSPHAASISGPTAFLESGERIEAGELLKAAVMISAGDAIVTLGENAFGSESVFLNNIQVTLKELGIERTLTDCLGTGVAFSALDLCTLGAAAAKSQHFCRWAGQYMEHIVHSGGRETELVNANRMIRSYSGCFGLMTGSRKEEGYTGVFAVKRNDVVYEAAVIGAKSSEDRFAAAGSLFDYAFATFQPVRLTGAGEVAAPDWPVLSGDRATVDLVAHEDASLLLNKSAGKVDRRLDVEDPLTAPLYADVTVGSAVFTLGGEEVFAVALYPAADVASHSLVDLLRRVGRSYLRTGG
;
A
#
# COMPACT_ATOMS: atom_id res chain seq x y z
N MET A 1 10.12 -26.13 -16.95
CA MET A 1 9.43 -24.82 -16.90
C MET A 1 9.24 -24.44 -15.43
N ARG A 2 10.16 -23.65 -14.88
CA ARG A 2 10.10 -23.17 -13.49
C ARG A 2 9.15 -21.97 -13.46
N ARG A 3 8.00 -22.11 -12.78
CA ARG A 3 7.10 -21.00 -12.48
C ARG A 3 7.77 -20.17 -11.40
N PHE A 4 8.20 -18.95 -11.75
CA PHE A 4 8.49 -17.90 -10.78
C PHE A 4 7.16 -17.45 -10.19
N VAL A 5 6.83 -17.93 -9.01
CA VAL A 5 5.81 -17.33 -8.16
C VAL A 5 6.48 -16.10 -7.55
N SER A 6 6.11 -14.94 -8.05
CA SER A 6 6.43 -13.65 -7.41
C SER A 6 5.71 -13.61 -6.07
N LEU A 7 6.44 -13.86 -5.00
CA LEU A 7 5.95 -13.75 -3.63
C LEU A 7 5.79 -12.23 -3.35
N LEU A 8 4.57 -11.72 -3.50
CA LEU A 8 4.21 -10.42 -2.94
C LEU A 8 4.34 -10.57 -1.42
N LEU A 9 5.40 -9.96 -0.88
CA LEU A 9 5.64 -9.86 0.56
C LEU A 9 4.51 -8.99 1.15
N THR A 10 3.45 -9.63 1.61
CA THR A 10 2.39 -8.94 2.35
C THR A 10 2.91 -8.74 3.77
N VAL A 11 3.65 -7.65 3.99
CA VAL A 11 4.05 -7.24 5.34
C VAL A 11 2.77 -6.81 6.06
N PHE A 12 2.24 -7.68 6.90
CA PHE A 12 1.16 -7.33 7.81
C PHE A 12 1.76 -6.44 8.90
N ILE A 13 1.61 -5.12 8.77
CA ILE A 13 2.01 -4.18 9.81
C ILE A 13 0.80 -3.93 10.70
N LEU A 14 0.66 -4.71 11.77
CA LEU A 14 -0.29 -4.41 12.84
C LEU A 14 0.30 -3.32 13.74
N LEU A 15 -0.53 -2.38 14.12
CA LEU A 15 -0.13 -1.20 14.87
C LEU A 15 -0.87 -1.18 16.21
N LEU A 16 -0.10 -0.96 17.23
CA LEU A 16 -0.62 -0.69 18.58
C LEU A 16 -1.56 0.53 18.59
N PRO A 17 -2.54 0.57 19.49
CA PRO A 17 -3.38 1.75 19.69
C PRO A 17 -2.53 2.99 20.04
N VAL A 18 -2.98 4.14 19.59
CA VAL A 18 -2.29 5.45 19.65
C VAL A 18 -1.77 5.85 21.05
N GLY A 19 -2.22 5.20 22.11
CA GLY A 19 -1.84 5.52 23.50
C GLY A 19 -0.41 5.16 23.94
N THR A 20 0.38 4.45 23.13
CA THR A 20 1.75 4.02 23.47
C THR A 20 2.85 4.74 22.69
N TRP A 21 2.49 5.71 21.86
CA TRP A 21 3.46 6.49 21.10
C TRP A 21 4.02 7.60 22.00
N GLY A 22 5.30 7.52 22.34
CA GLY A 22 5.99 8.60 23.06
C GLY A 22 5.78 9.92 22.30
N GLU A 23 5.53 11.01 23.05
CA GLU A 23 5.43 12.37 22.52
C GLU A 23 6.77 12.72 21.81
N GLY A 24 6.82 12.50 20.49
CA GLY A 24 7.85 13.11 19.66
C GLY A 24 7.58 14.62 19.56
N GLU A 25 8.62 15.43 19.41
CA GLU A 25 8.44 16.86 19.16
C GLU A 25 7.50 17.05 17.96
N PRO A 26 6.48 17.90 18.06
CA PRO A 26 5.50 18.10 16.99
C PRO A 26 6.21 18.61 15.74
N VAL A 27 5.93 17.97 14.60
CA VAL A 27 6.45 18.40 13.30
C VAL A 27 5.75 19.71 12.91
N GLU A 28 6.50 20.80 12.80
CA GLU A 28 5.96 22.04 12.23
C GLU A 28 5.77 21.91 10.73
N VAL A 29 4.51 21.88 10.30
CA VAL A 29 4.12 21.76 8.89
C VAL A 29 3.24 22.94 8.49
N SER A 30 3.73 23.74 7.54
CA SER A 30 3.02 24.91 7.01
C SER A 30 2.00 24.51 5.94
N ALA A 31 0.86 23.96 6.38
CA ALA A 31 -0.25 23.60 5.52
C ALA A 31 -1.57 23.69 6.29
N SER A 32 -2.71 23.76 5.55
CA SER A 32 -4.05 23.80 6.14
C SER A 32 -4.43 22.47 6.79
N ALA A 33 -4.13 21.37 6.11
CA ALA A 33 -4.26 20.01 6.63
C ALA A 33 -3.15 19.12 6.07
N TRP A 34 -2.81 18.07 6.80
CA TRP A 34 -1.86 17.08 6.35
C TRP A 34 -2.05 15.74 7.09
N CYS A 35 -1.52 14.69 6.51
CA CYS A 35 -1.57 13.33 7.06
C CYS A 35 -0.25 12.62 6.70
N LEU A 36 0.31 11.90 7.68
CA LEU A 36 1.39 10.95 7.50
C LEU A 36 0.85 9.57 7.86
N THR A 37 1.02 8.59 6.97
CA THR A 37 0.49 7.24 7.18
C THR A 37 1.34 6.16 6.50
N LEU A 38 0.92 4.91 6.65
CA LEU A 38 1.38 3.77 5.87
C LEU A 38 0.32 3.41 4.82
N PRO A 39 0.73 2.84 3.66
CA PRO A 39 -0.21 2.42 2.62
C PRO A 39 -1.30 1.48 3.16
N GLY A 40 -2.56 1.83 2.90
CA GLY A 40 -3.72 1.01 3.27
C GLY A 40 -4.13 1.05 4.74
N ARG A 41 -3.54 1.92 5.53
CA ARG A 41 -3.95 2.11 6.92
C ARG A 41 -5.20 2.98 7.03
N ALA A 42 -6.15 2.57 7.89
CA ALA A 42 -7.40 3.29 8.13
C ALA A 42 -7.21 4.57 8.95
N GLU A 43 -6.14 4.64 9.76
CA GLU A 43 -5.84 5.78 10.63
C GLU A 43 -4.45 6.34 10.33
N PRO A 44 -4.25 7.66 10.43
CA PRO A 44 -2.93 8.25 10.27
C PRO A 44 -1.96 7.86 11.40
N LEU A 45 -0.66 7.89 11.12
CA LEU A 45 0.38 7.86 12.13
C LEU A 45 0.48 9.21 12.85
N LEU A 46 0.30 10.27 12.10
CA LEU A 46 0.33 11.64 12.56
C LEU A 46 -0.47 12.50 11.59
N ASP A 47 -1.26 13.45 12.09
CA ASP A 47 -2.02 14.34 11.24
C ASP A 47 -2.34 15.68 11.89
N LYS A 48 -2.77 16.61 11.05
CA LYS A 48 -3.46 17.84 11.43
C LYS A 48 -4.68 17.97 10.53
N LYS A 49 -5.87 17.83 11.08
CA LYS A 49 -7.13 17.86 10.32
C LYS A 49 -7.12 16.83 9.16
N GLY A 50 -6.39 15.72 9.35
CA GLY A 50 -6.12 14.74 8.30
C GLY A 50 -7.35 14.03 7.79
N THR A 51 -8.43 13.96 8.59
CA THR A 51 -9.71 13.35 8.24
C THR A 51 -10.79 14.38 7.81
N GLU A 52 -10.51 15.69 7.96
CA GLU A 52 -11.45 16.74 7.56
C GLU A 52 -11.42 16.95 6.03
N PRO A 53 -12.56 16.88 5.32
CA PRO A 53 -12.59 17.14 3.89
C PRO A 53 -12.33 18.63 3.59
N MET A 54 -11.44 18.86 2.63
CA MET A 54 -11.07 20.19 2.16
C MET A 54 -10.97 20.21 0.63
N SER A 55 -10.94 21.40 0.04
CA SER A 55 -10.61 21.53 -1.38
C SER A 55 -9.16 21.07 -1.64
N VAL A 56 -8.99 20.21 -2.61
CA VAL A 56 -7.70 19.53 -2.92
C VAL A 56 -7.13 19.95 -4.27
N ALA A 57 -7.55 21.07 -4.80
CA ALA A 57 -7.09 21.61 -6.07
C ALA A 57 -7.14 20.54 -7.20
N GLY A 58 -6.04 20.38 -7.94
CA GLY A 58 -5.95 19.41 -9.04
C GLY A 58 -6.05 17.95 -8.63
N LEU A 59 -5.81 17.61 -7.35
CA LEU A 59 -5.86 16.21 -6.87
C LEU A 59 -7.27 15.61 -6.82
N ARG A 60 -8.33 16.42 -6.98
CA ARG A 60 -9.68 15.91 -7.17
C ARG A 60 -9.83 14.97 -8.38
N LYS A 61 -8.88 14.98 -9.31
CA LYS A 61 -8.81 14.08 -10.48
C LYS A 61 -8.18 12.71 -10.17
N LEU A 62 -7.56 12.53 -9.02
CA LEU A 62 -6.88 11.29 -8.65
C LEU A 62 -7.79 10.05 -8.69
N PRO A 63 -9.08 10.11 -8.27
CA PRO A 63 -9.99 8.97 -8.41
C PRO A 63 -10.21 8.55 -9.87
N ALA A 64 -10.31 9.51 -10.79
CA ALA A 64 -10.45 9.24 -12.23
C ALA A 64 -9.18 8.59 -12.79
N VAL A 65 -8.00 9.14 -12.46
CA VAL A 65 -6.70 8.59 -12.87
C VAL A 65 -6.53 7.16 -12.35
N LEU A 66 -6.87 6.90 -11.09
CA LEU A 66 -6.84 5.54 -10.51
C LEU A 66 -7.76 4.58 -11.26
N THR A 67 -9.00 5.00 -11.57
CA THR A 67 -9.97 4.17 -12.31
C THR A 67 -9.46 3.83 -13.71
N LEU A 68 -8.85 4.79 -14.39
CA LEU A 68 -8.19 4.56 -15.68
C LEU A 68 -7.02 3.58 -15.57
N CYS A 69 -6.13 3.78 -14.60
CA CYS A 69 -5.00 2.85 -14.38
C CYS A 69 -5.48 1.41 -14.15
N ARG A 70 -6.55 1.22 -13.37
CA ARG A 70 -7.18 -0.10 -13.16
C ARG A 70 -7.74 -0.68 -14.46
N ALA A 71 -8.28 0.15 -15.35
CA ALA A 71 -8.75 -0.30 -16.67
C ALA A 71 -7.58 -0.80 -17.55
N PHE A 72 -6.42 -0.17 -17.49
CA PHE A 72 -5.20 -0.67 -18.15
C PHE A 72 -4.68 -1.96 -17.48
N ASP A 73 -4.59 -2.00 -16.18
CA ASP A 73 -4.09 -3.16 -15.42
C ASP A 73 -4.97 -4.41 -15.63
N SER A 74 -6.28 -4.23 -15.81
CA SER A 74 -7.23 -5.32 -16.13
C SER A 74 -7.24 -5.73 -17.60
N GLY A 75 -6.54 -5.00 -18.48
CA GLY A 75 -6.54 -5.23 -19.91
C GLY A 75 -7.80 -4.74 -20.64
N LEU A 76 -8.65 -3.96 -19.99
CA LEU A 76 -9.81 -3.31 -20.65
C LEU A 76 -9.34 -2.31 -21.72
N ILE A 77 -8.20 -1.66 -21.50
CA ILE A 77 -7.56 -0.74 -22.42
C ILE A 77 -6.13 -1.21 -22.70
N ALA A 78 -5.73 -1.29 -23.97
CA ALA A 78 -4.33 -1.49 -24.34
C ALA A 78 -3.66 -0.14 -24.64
N GLU A 79 -2.36 0.01 -24.29
CA GLU A 79 -1.62 1.26 -24.52
C GLU A 79 -1.65 1.72 -26.01
N SER A 80 -1.62 0.77 -26.95
CA SER A 80 -1.66 1.03 -28.39
C SER A 80 -3.06 1.30 -28.95
N THR A 81 -4.10 1.31 -28.12
CA THR A 81 -5.47 1.59 -28.57
C THR A 81 -5.60 3.05 -29.01
N GLY A 82 -5.97 3.29 -30.26
CA GLY A 82 -6.20 4.65 -30.76
C GLY A 82 -7.51 5.22 -30.23
N MET A 83 -7.43 6.30 -29.49
CA MET A 83 -8.56 7.03 -28.88
C MET A 83 -8.87 8.28 -29.70
N GLN A 84 -10.15 8.60 -29.86
CA GLN A 84 -10.59 9.80 -30.58
C GLN A 84 -10.94 10.90 -29.57
N VAL A 85 -10.37 12.08 -29.75
CA VAL A 85 -10.63 13.25 -28.91
C VAL A 85 -11.98 13.86 -29.32
N SER A 86 -12.92 13.93 -28.35
CA SER A 86 -14.21 14.58 -28.55
C SER A 86 -14.09 16.12 -28.52
N PRO A 87 -15.05 16.87 -29.09
CA PRO A 87 -15.11 18.33 -28.91
C PRO A 87 -15.21 18.72 -27.43
N HIS A 88 -15.86 17.92 -26.60
CA HIS A 88 -15.96 18.15 -25.15
C HIS A 88 -14.60 17.99 -24.51
N ALA A 89 -13.89 16.90 -24.71
CA ALA A 89 -12.56 16.67 -24.16
C ALA A 89 -11.58 17.79 -24.55
N ALA A 90 -11.57 18.22 -25.82
CA ALA A 90 -10.74 19.31 -26.31
C ALA A 90 -11.06 20.69 -25.69
N SER A 91 -12.28 20.85 -25.15
CA SER A 91 -12.71 22.12 -24.50
C SER A 91 -12.33 22.22 -23.02
N ILE A 92 -11.79 21.15 -22.43
CA ILE A 92 -11.45 21.11 -21.00
C ILE A 92 -10.35 22.14 -20.70
N SER A 93 -10.57 22.91 -19.65
CA SER A 93 -9.62 23.94 -19.18
C SER A 93 -8.77 23.47 -18.02
N GLY A 94 -7.65 24.18 -17.78
CA GLY A 94 -6.68 23.87 -16.72
C GLY A 94 -5.50 23.07 -17.26
N PRO A 95 -4.87 22.20 -16.46
CA PRO A 95 -3.82 21.31 -16.99
C PRO A 95 -4.37 20.42 -18.10
N THR A 96 -3.78 20.49 -19.28
CA THR A 96 -4.17 19.78 -20.51
C THR A 96 -2.93 19.28 -21.26
N ALA A 97 -3.13 18.28 -22.08
CA ALA A 97 -2.16 17.78 -23.05
C ALA A 97 -2.24 18.52 -24.40
N PHE A 98 -3.07 19.57 -24.50
CA PHE A 98 -3.34 20.34 -25.70
C PHE A 98 -3.90 19.48 -26.85
N LEU A 99 -4.85 18.60 -26.52
CA LEU A 99 -5.53 17.75 -27.50
C LEU A 99 -6.47 18.55 -28.39
N GLU A 100 -6.51 18.19 -29.66
CA GLU A 100 -7.39 18.83 -30.64
C GLU A 100 -8.63 17.96 -30.94
N SER A 101 -9.77 18.63 -31.15
CA SER A 101 -11.01 17.91 -31.46
C SER A 101 -10.88 17.08 -32.75
N GLY A 102 -11.27 15.80 -32.69
CA GLY A 102 -11.14 14.87 -33.79
C GLY A 102 -9.77 14.19 -33.90
N GLU A 103 -8.79 14.61 -33.14
CA GLU A 103 -7.47 13.98 -33.08
C GLU A 103 -7.58 12.51 -32.65
N ARG A 104 -6.71 11.66 -33.21
CA ARG A 104 -6.52 10.28 -32.75
C ARG A 104 -5.15 10.14 -32.11
N ILE A 105 -5.14 9.66 -30.86
CA ILE A 105 -3.93 9.50 -30.08
C ILE A 105 -3.95 8.17 -29.32
N GLU A 106 -2.82 7.54 -29.08
CA GLU A 106 -2.75 6.27 -28.36
C GLU A 106 -3.12 6.45 -26.88
N ALA A 107 -3.82 5.45 -26.34
CA ALA A 107 -4.25 5.45 -24.94
C ALA A 107 -3.09 5.57 -23.94
N GLY A 108 -1.94 4.97 -24.24
CA GLY A 108 -0.73 5.08 -23.43
C GLY A 108 -0.21 6.52 -23.33
N GLU A 109 -0.26 7.29 -24.42
CA GLU A 109 0.12 8.71 -24.44
C GLU A 109 -0.82 9.56 -23.57
N LEU A 110 -2.13 9.29 -23.65
CA LEU A 110 -3.13 9.95 -22.83
C LEU A 110 -2.97 9.62 -21.34
N LEU A 111 -2.68 8.34 -20.99
CA LEU A 111 -2.46 7.94 -19.61
C LEU A 111 -1.20 8.61 -19.03
N LYS A 112 -0.14 8.71 -19.82
CA LYS A 112 1.09 9.45 -19.47
C LYS A 112 0.75 10.88 -19.05
N ALA A 113 -0.02 11.60 -19.88
CA ALA A 113 -0.43 12.98 -19.59
C ALA A 113 -1.37 13.06 -18.35
N ALA A 114 -2.31 12.12 -18.22
CA ALA A 114 -3.22 12.07 -17.08
C ALA A 114 -2.48 11.88 -15.75
N VAL A 115 -1.46 11.03 -15.70
CA VAL A 115 -0.69 10.76 -14.47
C VAL A 115 0.32 11.87 -14.18
N MET A 116 1.13 12.30 -15.16
CA MET A 116 2.24 13.23 -14.93
C MET A 116 1.80 14.65 -14.63
N ILE A 117 0.78 15.14 -15.34
CA ILE A 117 0.33 16.54 -15.23
C ILE A 117 -1.15 16.70 -14.91
N SER A 118 -1.87 15.61 -14.61
CA SER A 118 -3.33 15.63 -14.38
C SER A 118 -4.10 16.25 -15.54
N ALA A 119 -3.71 15.96 -16.78
CA ALA A 119 -4.31 16.53 -17.98
C ALA A 119 -5.80 16.16 -18.08
N GLY A 120 -6.68 17.17 -17.98
CA GLY A 120 -8.13 16.95 -17.94
C GLY A 120 -8.69 16.44 -19.26
N ASP A 121 -8.20 16.98 -20.38
CA ASP A 121 -8.54 16.55 -21.74
C ASP A 121 -8.19 15.07 -21.99
N ALA A 122 -7.02 14.63 -21.52
CA ALA A 122 -6.60 13.23 -21.61
C ALA A 122 -7.47 12.30 -20.75
N ILE A 123 -7.81 12.72 -19.51
CA ILE A 123 -8.69 11.95 -18.61
C ILE A 123 -10.07 11.77 -19.23
N VAL A 124 -10.68 12.86 -19.78
CA VAL A 124 -12.00 12.79 -20.41
C VAL A 124 -11.95 11.92 -21.67
N THR A 125 -10.93 12.12 -22.53
CA THR A 125 -10.77 11.31 -23.75
C THR A 125 -10.67 9.82 -23.43
N LEU A 126 -9.83 9.44 -22.47
CA LEU A 126 -9.72 8.05 -22.02
C LEU A 126 -11.04 7.52 -21.47
N GLY A 127 -11.71 8.29 -20.61
CA GLY A 127 -12.96 7.91 -19.99
C GLY A 127 -14.08 7.67 -21.02
N GLU A 128 -14.27 8.61 -21.94
CA GLU A 128 -15.30 8.50 -23.01
C GLU A 128 -15.07 7.28 -23.90
N ASN A 129 -13.82 7.04 -24.34
CA ASN A 129 -13.52 5.94 -25.26
C ASN A 129 -13.54 4.58 -24.56
N ALA A 130 -12.97 4.47 -23.34
CA ALA A 130 -12.85 3.21 -22.62
C ALA A 130 -14.18 2.71 -22.05
N PHE A 131 -15.01 3.63 -21.59
CA PHE A 131 -16.28 3.30 -20.91
C PHE A 131 -17.51 3.62 -21.77
N GLY A 132 -17.31 4.13 -22.98
CA GLY A 132 -18.37 4.47 -23.93
C GLY A 132 -19.06 5.81 -23.68
N SER A 133 -18.97 6.37 -22.47
CA SER A 133 -19.43 7.72 -22.16
C SER A 133 -18.84 8.23 -20.84
N GLU A 134 -18.79 9.56 -20.66
CA GLU A 134 -18.37 10.18 -19.40
C GLU A 134 -19.24 9.75 -18.22
N SER A 135 -20.55 9.57 -18.42
CA SER A 135 -21.47 9.14 -17.35
C SER A 135 -21.18 7.72 -16.86
N VAL A 136 -20.85 6.78 -17.75
CA VAL A 136 -20.45 5.43 -17.35
C VAL A 136 -19.09 5.47 -16.70
N PHE A 137 -18.16 6.29 -17.17
CA PHE A 137 -16.87 6.50 -16.52
C PHE A 137 -17.03 7.07 -15.11
N LEU A 138 -17.86 8.08 -14.93
CA LEU A 138 -18.17 8.65 -13.60
C LEU A 138 -18.72 7.58 -12.63
N ASN A 139 -19.63 6.72 -13.12
CA ASN A 139 -20.13 5.60 -12.29
C ASN A 139 -19.01 4.65 -11.85
N ASN A 140 -18.05 4.35 -12.72
CA ASN A 140 -16.90 3.52 -12.37
C ASN A 140 -15.96 4.21 -11.35
N ILE A 141 -15.81 5.53 -11.45
CA ILE A 141 -15.08 6.31 -10.44
C ILE A 141 -15.79 6.21 -9.08
N GLN A 142 -17.11 6.31 -9.04
CA GLN A 142 -17.89 6.17 -7.80
C GLN A 142 -17.75 4.76 -7.21
N VAL A 143 -17.74 3.71 -8.02
CA VAL A 143 -17.46 2.33 -7.58
C VAL A 143 -16.06 2.25 -6.97
N THR A 144 -15.04 2.83 -7.64
CA THR A 144 -13.67 2.87 -7.15
C THR A 144 -13.57 3.55 -5.76
N LEU A 145 -14.25 4.69 -5.57
CA LEU A 145 -14.27 5.38 -4.27
C LEU A 145 -14.94 4.54 -3.19
N LYS A 146 -16.08 3.93 -3.50
CA LYS A 146 -16.82 3.06 -2.58
C LYS A 146 -15.99 1.84 -2.13
N GLU A 147 -15.30 1.19 -3.05
CA GLU A 147 -14.39 0.07 -2.75
C GLU A 147 -13.25 0.46 -1.80
N LEU A 148 -12.83 1.72 -1.83
CA LEU A 148 -11.80 2.27 -0.96
C LEU A 148 -12.36 2.82 0.36
N GLY A 149 -13.68 2.72 0.60
CA GLY A 149 -14.33 3.28 1.79
C GLY A 149 -14.42 4.80 1.79
N ILE A 150 -14.26 5.45 0.63
CA ILE A 150 -14.30 6.91 0.51
C ILE A 150 -15.72 7.34 0.13
N GLU A 151 -16.44 7.84 1.09
CA GLU A 151 -17.84 8.29 0.92
C GLU A 151 -17.90 9.73 0.36
N ARG A 152 -17.61 9.89 -0.93
CA ARG A 152 -17.69 11.16 -1.66
C ARG A 152 -18.48 10.95 -2.94
N THR A 153 -19.35 11.90 -3.27
CA THR A 153 -20.14 11.90 -4.50
C THR A 153 -19.56 12.91 -5.48
N LEU A 154 -19.14 12.45 -6.64
CA LEU A 154 -18.67 13.29 -7.73
C LEU A 154 -19.84 13.61 -8.68
N THR A 155 -19.85 14.84 -9.20
CA THR A 155 -20.84 15.31 -10.19
C THR A 155 -20.31 15.22 -11.63
N ASP A 156 -18.99 15.13 -11.78
CA ASP A 156 -18.30 14.94 -13.07
C ASP A 156 -17.04 14.08 -12.88
N CYS A 157 -16.47 13.59 -13.97
CA CYS A 157 -15.29 12.71 -13.93
C CYS A 157 -13.99 13.42 -13.48
N LEU A 158 -13.97 14.74 -13.47
CA LEU A 158 -12.83 15.56 -13.02
C LEU A 158 -12.93 15.97 -11.55
N GLY A 159 -14.03 15.59 -10.85
CA GLY A 159 -14.27 15.84 -9.44
C GLY A 159 -14.45 17.33 -9.10
N THR A 160 -15.10 18.09 -9.98
CA THR A 160 -15.33 19.54 -9.75
C THR A 160 -16.13 19.75 -8.48
N GLY A 161 -15.64 20.65 -7.60
CA GLY A 161 -16.32 21.02 -6.34
C GLY A 161 -16.25 19.98 -5.22
N VAL A 162 -15.63 18.81 -5.44
CA VAL A 162 -15.52 17.77 -4.41
C VAL A 162 -14.34 18.06 -3.48
N ALA A 163 -14.59 17.87 -2.18
CA ALA A 163 -13.58 17.93 -1.13
C ALA A 163 -13.15 16.51 -0.72
N PHE A 164 -11.85 16.33 -0.46
CA PHE A 164 -11.25 15.13 0.10
C PHE A 164 -10.45 15.47 1.35
N SER A 165 -10.33 14.51 2.26
CA SER A 165 -9.41 14.64 3.38
C SER A 165 -7.98 14.27 2.96
N ALA A 166 -6.99 14.63 3.76
CA ALA A 166 -5.61 14.20 3.51
C ALA A 166 -5.47 12.66 3.59
N LEU A 167 -6.24 12.02 4.47
CA LEU A 167 -6.29 10.56 4.56
C LEU A 167 -6.95 9.92 3.32
N ASP A 168 -8.05 10.53 2.79
CA ASP A 168 -8.63 10.08 1.51
C ASP A 168 -7.58 10.11 0.38
N LEU A 169 -6.76 11.19 0.32
CA LEU A 169 -5.69 11.30 -0.68
C LEU A 169 -4.61 10.22 -0.52
N CYS A 170 -4.21 9.90 0.71
CA CYS A 170 -3.28 8.81 0.97
C CYS A 170 -3.90 7.45 0.57
N THR A 171 -5.17 7.21 0.91
CA THR A 171 -5.88 5.98 0.51
C THR A 171 -5.95 5.81 -1.01
N LEU A 172 -6.25 6.89 -1.73
CA LEU A 172 -6.22 6.91 -3.20
C LEU A 172 -4.80 6.71 -3.74
N GLY A 173 -3.82 7.35 -3.12
CA GLY A 173 -2.40 7.22 -3.45
C GLY A 173 -1.88 5.80 -3.29
N ALA A 174 -2.18 5.16 -2.15
CA ALA A 174 -1.85 3.76 -1.88
C ALA A 174 -2.47 2.80 -2.91
N ALA A 175 -3.72 3.06 -3.29
CA ALA A 175 -4.38 2.28 -4.34
C ALA A 175 -3.74 2.49 -5.71
N ALA A 176 -3.38 3.73 -6.06
CA ALA A 176 -2.71 4.07 -7.31
C ALA A 176 -1.28 3.48 -7.38
N ALA A 177 -0.56 3.46 -6.27
CA ALA A 177 0.78 2.88 -6.17
C ALA A 177 0.83 1.34 -6.39
N LYS A 178 -0.32 0.66 -6.38
CA LYS A 178 -0.42 -0.77 -6.75
C LYS A 178 -0.48 -0.98 -8.27
N SER A 179 -0.80 0.05 -9.05
CA SER A 179 -0.84 0.00 -10.51
C SER A 179 0.54 0.19 -11.10
N GLN A 180 0.98 -0.76 -11.94
CA GLN A 180 2.24 -0.62 -12.68
C GLN A 180 2.19 0.54 -13.68
N HIS A 181 1.03 0.74 -14.32
CA HIS A 181 0.81 1.83 -15.26
C HIS A 181 0.90 3.20 -14.59
N PHE A 182 0.35 3.33 -13.38
CA PHE A 182 0.49 4.55 -12.59
C PHE A 182 1.94 4.80 -12.16
N CYS A 183 2.59 3.82 -11.54
CA CYS A 183 3.94 3.96 -11.02
C CYS A 183 4.96 4.30 -12.10
N ARG A 184 4.80 3.73 -13.31
CA ARG A 184 5.66 4.01 -14.46
C ARG A 184 5.75 5.51 -14.74
N TRP A 185 4.62 6.23 -14.75
CA TRP A 185 4.57 7.64 -15.11
C TRP A 185 4.67 8.59 -13.91
N ALA A 186 4.18 8.19 -12.74
CA ALA A 186 4.25 9.02 -11.53
C ALA A 186 5.70 9.31 -11.09
N GLY A 187 6.62 8.38 -11.36
CA GLY A 187 8.06 8.52 -11.07
C GLY A 187 8.87 9.21 -12.16
N GLN A 188 8.29 9.52 -13.32
CA GLN A 188 9.01 10.22 -14.42
C GLN A 188 8.95 11.72 -14.22
N TYR A 189 10.09 12.38 -14.45
CA TYR A 189 10.18 13.84 -14.30
C TYR A 189 9.78 14.57 -15.59
N MET A 190 10.26 14.10 -16.74
CA MET A 190 10.03 14.72 -18.04
C MET A 190 9.80 13.64 -19.09
N GLU A 191 8.79 13.84 -19.90
CA GLU A 191 8.39 12.97 -21.00
C GLU A 191 7.77 13.79 -22.12
N HIS A 192 7.50 13.17 -23.25
CA HIS A 192 6.78 13.77 -24.37
C HIS A 192 5.60 12.90 -24.75
N ILE A 193 4.53 13.51 -25.20
CA ILE A 193 3.47 12.82 -25.92
C ILE A 193 3.56 13.18 -27.40
N VAL A 194 3.31 12.17 -28.24
CA VAL A 194 3.31 12.35 -29.69
C VAL A 194 1.87 12.38 -30.17
N HIS A 195 1.49 13.52 -30.76
CA HIS A 195 0.16 13.72 -31.34
C HIS A 195 0.07 13.17 -32.75
N SER A 196 -1.16 12.96 -33.24
CA SER A 196 -1.37 12.70 -34.66
C SER A 196 -0.79 13.82 -35.51
N GLY A 197 -0.05 13.46 -36.57
CA GLY A 197 0.66 14.44 -37.40
C GLY A 197 2.07 14.81 -36.91
N GLY A 198 2.59 14.17 -35.83
CA GLY A 198 3.97 14.34 -35.41
C GLY A 198 4.24 15.58 -34.54
N ARG A 199 3.20 16.29 -34.09
CA ARG A 199 3.34 17.34 -33.06
C ARG A 199 3.70 16.67 -31.72
N GLU A 200 4.61 17.26 -30.98
CA GLU A 200 5.00 16.78 -29.66
C GLU A 200 4.63 17.79 -28.57
N THR A 201 4.20 17.30 -27.41
CA THR A 201 3.98 18.12 -26.22
C THR A 201 4.86 17.59 -25.10
N GLU A 202 5.71 18.45 -24.54
CA GLU A 202 6.54 18.14 -23.38
C GLU A 202 5.68 18.09 -22.11
N LEU A 203 5.84 17.04 -21.32
CA LEU A 203 5.23 16.85 -20.02
C LEU A 203 6.29 16.96 -18.94
N VAL A 204 6.13 17.92 -18.03
CA VAL A 204 7.00 18.08 -16.87
C VAL A 204 6.22 17.80 -15.61
N ASN A 205 6.61 16.75 -14.89
CA ASN A 205 5.96 16.38 -13.65
C ASN A 205 6.15 17.47 -12.59
N ALA A 206 5.04 17.99 -12.08
CA ALA A 206 5.06 19.01 -11.05
C ALA A 206 5.56 18.50 -9.68
N ASN A 207 5.65 17.17 -9.48
CA ASN A 207 6.21 16.56 -8.28
C ASN A 207 7.74 16.55 -8.32
N ARG A 208 8.36 17.62 -7.85
CA ARG A 208 9.83 17.73 -7.82
C ARG A 208 10.49 16.77 -6.82
N MET A 209 9.76 16.24 -5.83
CA MET A 209 10.33 15.32 -4.83
C MET A 209 10.86 14.02 -5.44
N ILE A 210 10.36 13.60 -6.60
CA ILE A 210 10.91 12.43 -7.32
C ILE A 210 12.39 12.57 -7.67
N ARG A 211 12.92 13.80 -7.71
CA ARG A 211 14.33 14.11 -7.96
C ARG A 211 15.09 14.62 -6.75
N SER A 212 14.39 15.27 -5.81
CA SER A 212 15.02 15.98 -4.71
C SER A 212 14.96 15.24 -3.36
N TYR A 213 14.09 14.21 -3.23
CA TYR A 213 13.94 13.49 -1.98
C TYR A 213 14.19 12.00 -2.17
N SER A 214 15.24 11.48 -1.52
CA SER A 214 15.68 10.09 -1.69
C SER A 214 14.59 9.09 -1.34
N GLY A 215 14.31 8.16 -2.26
CA GLY A 215 13.28 7.13 -2.12
C GLY A 215 11.87 7.57 -2.50
N CYS A 216 11.65 8.83 -2.89
CA CYS A 216 10.36 9.28 -3.40
C CYS A 216 10.11 8.71 -4.80
N PHE A 217 8.99 8.00 -4.98
CA PHE A 217 8.62 7.37 -6.26
C PHE A 217 7.31 7.92 -6.87
N GLY A 218 6.81 9.01 -6.38
CA GLY A 218 5.59 9.69 -6.83
C GLY A 218 4.94 10.37 -5.63
N LEU A 219 3.65 10.66 -5.57
CA LEU A 219 2.56 10.30 -6.43
C LEU A 219 2.11 11.49 -7.31
N MET A 220 1.08 12.26 -6.86
CA MET A 220 0.54 13.36 -7.65
C MET A 220 0.53 14.67 -6.86
N THR A 221 0.55 15.78 -7.60
CA THR A 221 0.43 17.13 -7.03
C THR A 221 -0.58 17.95 -7.82
N GLY A 222 -1.18 18.93 -7.16
CA GLY A 222 -2.08 19.88 -7.77
C GLY A 222 -1.98 21.26 -7.11
N SER A 223 -2.36 22.29 -7.84
CA SER A 223 -2.45 23.64 -7.32
C SER A 223 -3.58 24.40 -7.97
N ARG A 224 -4.15 25.33 -7.24
CA ARG A 224 -5.12 26.32 -7.71
C ARG A 224 -4.97 27.58 -6.87
N LYS A 225 -5.04 28.73 -7.52
CA LYS A 225 -4.74 30.03 -6.88
C LYS A 225 -5.50 30.24 -5.58
N GLU A 226 -6.78 29.86 -5.56
CA GLU A 226 -7.68 30.06 -4.42
C GLU A 226 -7.61 28.94 -3.38
N GLU A 227 -7.11 27.76 -3.76
CA GLU A 227 -7.11 26.53 -2.96
C GLU A 227 -5.71 26.15 -2.45
N GLY A 228 -4.69 26.86 -2.92
CA GLY A 228 -3.29 26.62 -2.57
C GLY A 228 -2.67 25.40 -3.26
N TYR A 229 -1.60 24.90 -2.67
CA TYR A 229 -0.80 23.81 -3.21
C TYR A 229 -1.08 22.53 -2.41
N THR A 230 -1.42 21.48 -3.11
CA THR A 230 -1.75 20.17 -2.53
C THR A 230 -0.89 19.09 -3.16
N GLY A 231 -0.52 18.08 -2.39
CA GLY A 231 0.24 16.93 -2.88
C GLY A 231 -0.01 15.68 -2.06
N VAL A 232 0.05 14.54 -2.72
CA VAL A 232 0.17 13.23 -2.09
C VAL A 232 1.46 12.59 -2.59
N PHE A 233 2.24 12.05 -1.67
CA PHE A 233 3.61 11.58 -1.90
C PHE A 233 3.80 10.22 -1.26
N ALA A 234 4.68 9.40 -1.85
CA ALA A 234 5.11 8.14 -1.28
C ALA A 234 6.63 8.02 -1.34
N VAL A 235 7.21 7.55 -0.25
CA VAL A 235 8.66 7.36 -0.10
C VAL A 235 8.94 5.97 0.43
N LYS A 236 9.83 5.24 -0.25
CA LYS A 236 10.31 3.92 0.19
C LYS A 236 11.76 3.98 0.62
N ARG A 237 12.05 3.54 1.85
CA ARG A 237 13.42 3.29 2.34
C ARG A 237 13.41 2.06 3.24
N ASN A 238 14.43 1.20 3.15
CA ASN A 238 14.59 0.01 4.00
C ASN A 238 13.31 -0.83 4.10
N ASP A 239 12.67 -1.07 2.94
CA ASP A 239 11.42 -1.83 2.78
C ASP A 239 10.17 -1.25 3.49
N VAL A 240 10.28 -0.07 4.09
CA VAL A 240 9.13 0.67 4.59
C VAL A 240 8.70 1.72 3.58
N VAL A 241 7.39 1.78 3.33
CA VAL A 241 6.77 2.85 2.55
C VAL A 241 5.97 3.73 3.49
N TYR A 242 6.25 5.02 3.47
CA TYR A 242 5.40 6.04 4.09
C TYR A 242 4.67 6.82 3.00
N GLU A 243 3.47 7.23 3.32
CA GLU A 243 2.68 8.16 2.52
C GLU A 243 2.38 9.42 3.29
N ALA A 244 2.43 10.55 2.61
CA ALA A 244 2.05 11.83 3.17
C ALA A 244 1.19 12.60 2.18
N ALA A 245 0.10 13.18 2.68
CA ALA A 245 -0.71 14.16 1.96
C ALA A 245 -0.62 15.52 2.63
N VAL A 246 -0.48 16.56 1.84
CA VAL A 246 -0.40 17.96 2.26
C VAL A 246 -1.45 18.74 1.50
N ILE A 247 -2.35 19.47 2.19
CA ILE A 247 -3.44 20.24 1.60
C ILE A 247 -3.30 21.71 1.96
N GLY A 248 -3.41 22.58 0.96
CA GLY A 248 -3.49 24.02 1.16
C GLY A 248 -2.20 24.66 1.66
N ALA A 249 -1.06 24.19 1.21
CA ALA A 249 0.22 24.90 1.39
C ALA A 249 0.21 26.23 0.62
N LYS A 250 0.92 27.25 1.13
CA LYS A 250 0.92 28.61 0.55
C LYS A 250 1.68 28.71 -0.75
N SER A 251 2.71 27.89 -0.91
CA SER A 251 3.56 27.83 -2.10
C SER A 251 3.89 26.39 -2.50
N SER A 252 4.45 26.21 -3.69
CA SER A 252 4.99 24.93 -4.14
C SER A 252 6.11 24.45 -3.22
N GLU A 253 6.96 25.37 -2.81
CA GLU A 253 8.10 25.14 -1.92
C GLU A 253 7.62 24.68 -0.53
N ASP A 254 6.63 25.36 0.05
CA ASP A 254 6.03 24.97 1.34
C ASP A 254 5.42 23.57 1.29
N ARG A 255 4.74 23.22 0.19
CA ARG A 255 4.18 21.87 0.00
C ARG A 255 5.26 20.78 0.06
N PHE A 256 6.38 20.99 -0.64
CA PHE A 256 7.47 20.00 -0.65
C PHE A 256 8.24 20.00 0.67
N ALA A 257 8.47 21.14 1.28
CA ALA A 257 9.07 21.23 2.60
C ALA A 257 8.21 20.52 3.66
N ALA A 258 6.90 20.76 3.63
CA ALA A 258 5.94 20.08 4.50
C ALA A 258 6.01 18.55 4.36
N ALA A 259 5.97 18.03 3.13
CA ALA A 259 6.07 16.60 2.89
C ALA A 259 7.43 16.03 3.32
N GLY A 260 8.52 16.74 3.04
CA GLY A 260 9.87 16.35 3.48
C GLY A 260 9.97 16.24 4.99
N SER A 261 9.48 17.25 5.74
CA SER A 261 9.48 17.23 7.21
C SER A 261 8.68 16.06 7.78
N LEU A 262 7.55 15.71 7.17
CA LEU A 262 6.75 14.55 7.58
C LEU A 262 7.52 13.24 7.38
N PHE A 263 8.18 13.06 6.24
CA PHE A 263 8.98 11.85 5.99
C PHE A 263 10.24 11.80 6.84
N ASP A 264 10.93 12.92 7.04
CA ASP A 264 12.12 12.99 7.91
C ASP A 264 11.72 12.60 9.34
N TYR A 265 10.59 13.11 9.84
CA TYR A 265 10.04 12.69 11.13
C TYR A 265 9.73 11.18 11.14
N ALA A 266 9.04 10.66 10.11
CA ALA A 266 8.70 9.24 10.05
C ALA A 266 9.94 8.34 10.14
N PHE A 267 10.96 8.62 9.32
CA PHE A 267 12.19 7.83 9.30
C PHE A 267 13.09 8.07 10.53
N ALA A 268 13.00 9.22 11.18
CA ALA A 268 13.70 9.48 12.44
C ALA A 268 13.05 8.74 13.61
N THR A 269 11.72 8.72 13.65
CA THR A 269 10.92 8.24 14.80
C THR A 269 10.64 6.75 14.76
N PHE A 270 10.32 6.19 13.60
CA PHE A 270 9.86 4.82 13.46
C PHE A 270 10.90 3.91 12.83
N GLN A 271 10.82 2.63 13.19
CA GLN A 271 11.62 1.56 12.56
C GLN A 271 10.79 0.28 12.42
N PRO A 272 10.98 -0.48 11.33
CA PRO A 272 10.42 -1.81 11.22
C PRO A 272 11.19 -2.77 12.14
N VAL A 273 10.47 -3.57 12.91
CA VAL A 273 11.00 -4.65 13.73
C VAL A 273 10.43 -5.96 13.19
N ARG A 274 11.29 -6.78 12.60
CA ARG A 274 10.91 -8.13 12.16
C ARG A 274 10.73 -9.00 13.39
N LEU A 275 9.59 -9.65 13.50
CA LEU A 275 9.25 -10.55 14.59
C LEU A 275 9.58 -12.01 14.25
N THR A 276 9.14 -12.45 13.07
CA THR A 276 9.36 -13.81 12.55
C THR A 276 9.14 -13.85 11.04
N GLY A 277 9.56 -14.95 10.39
CA GLY A 277 9.29 -15.25 8.99
C GLY A 277 8.47 -16.50 8.82
N ALA A 278 7.68 -16.57 7.74
CA ALA A 278 6.93 -17.76 7.38
C ALA A 278 7.85 -18.98 7.25
N GLY A 279 7.51 -20.09 7.94
CA GLY A 279 8.33 -21.30 8.01
C GLY A 279 9.58 -21.19 8.89
N GLU A 280 9.83 -20.05 9.53
CA GLU A 280 10.92 -19.89 10.50
C GLU A 280 10.64 -20.71 11.76
N VAL A 281 11.66 -21.45 12.23
CA VAL A 281 11.54 -22.26 13.45
C VAL A 281 11.44 -21.33 14.67
N ALA A 282 10.27 -21.31 15.27
CA ALA A 282 9.98 -20.56 16.48
C ALA A 282 10.41 -21.31 17.75
N ALA A 283 10.26 -22.64 17.76
CA ALA A 283 10.69 -23.50 18.84
C ALA A 283 11.21 -24.83 18.26
N PRO A 284 12.52 -25.12 18.38
CA PRO A 284 13.07 -26.39 17.99
C PRO A 284 12.75 -27.48 19.02
N ASP A 285 12.66 -28.72 18.58
CA ASP A 285 12.57 -29.92 19.41
C ASP A 285 11.45 -29.88 20.46
N TRP A 286 10.28 -29.34 20.12
CA TRP A 286 9.13 -29.30 21.05
C TRP A 286 8.63 -30.70 21.39
N PRO A 287 8.43 -31.01 22.69
CA PRO A 287 8.14 -32.39 23.12
C PRO A 287 6.75 -32.84 22.68
N VAL A 288 6.64 -34.12 22.25
CA VAL A 288 5.39 -34.74 21.81
C VAL A 288 5.14 -36.05 22.54
N LEU A 289 3.96 -36.16 23.15
CA LEU A 289 3.47 -37.40 23.76
C LEU A 289 2.77 -38.29 22.74
N SER A 290 2.92 -39.59 22.90
CA SER A 290 2.21 -40.62 22.13
C SER A 290 2.48 -40.58 20.62
N GLY A 291 3.55 -39.88 20.19
CA GLY A 291 3.91 -39.74 18.80
C GLY A 291 4.97 -40.76 18.33
N ASP A 292 5.04 -41.00 17.03
CA ASP A 292 6.08 -41.79 16.36
C ASP A 292 7.49 -41.13 16.46
N ARG A 293 7.53 -39.88 16.82
CA ARG A 293 8.74 -39.12 17.20
C ARG A 293 8.51 -38.42 18.54
N ALA A 294 9.60 -38.21 19.30
CA ALA A 294 9.54 -37.61 20.63
C ALA A 294 9.44 -36.08 20.61
N THR A 295 9.85 -35.47 19.52
CA THR A 295 9.86 -34.00 19.36
C THR A 295 9.48 -33.61 17.94
N VAL A 296 9.05 -32.35 17.78
CA VAL A 296 8.79 -31.70 16.50
C VAL A 296 9.18 -30.23 16.58
N ASP A 297 9.71 -29.67 15.50
CA ASP A 297 9.93 -28.23 15.43
C ASP A 297 8.60 -27.52 15.21
N LEU A 298 8.42 -26.36 15.86
CA LEU A 298 7.27 -25.49 15.63
C LEU A 298 7.70 -24.32 14.75
N VAL A 299 6.97 -24.11 13.67
CA VAL A 299 7.27 -23.07 12.66
C VAL A 299 6.18 -22.00 12.65
N ALA A 300 6.58 -20.76 12.39
CA ALA A 300 5.66 -19.65 12.23
C ALA A 300 4.89 -19.79 10.90
N HIS A 301 3.59 -19.48 10.94
CA HIS A 301 2.72 -19.59 9.76
C HIS A 301 3.00 -18.50 8.72
N GLU A 302 3.32 -17.30 9.17
CA GLU A 302 3.41 -16.10 8.34
C GLU A 302 4.59 -15.20 8.70
N ASP A 303 4.95 -14.34 7.77
CA ASP A 303 5.86 -13.22 8.04
C ASP A 303 5.17 -12.20 8.96
N ALA A 304 5.83 -11.79 10.03
CA ALA A 304 5.35 -10.77 10.93
C ALA A 304 6.40 -9.69 11.17
N SER A 305 5.97 -8.43 11.07
CA SER A 305 6.78 -7.26 11.38
C SER A 305 5.91 -6.18 12.02
N LEU A 306 6.46 -5.43 12.94
CA LEU A 306 5.82 -4.26 13.56
C LEU A 306 6.57 -2.99 13.16
N LEU A 307 5.84 -1.90 12.98
CA LEU A 307 6.43 -0.57 12.94
C LEU A 307 6.38 0.00 14.36
N LEU A 308 7.53 0.22 14.97
CA LEU A 308 7.63 0.72 16.32
C LEU A 308 8.35 2.06 16.36
N ASN A 309 8.00 2.88 17.35
CA ASN A 309 8.83 4.02 17.71
C ASN A 309 10.19 3.49 18.21
N LYS A 310 11.28 4.09 17.76
CA LYS A 310 12.65 3.70 18.15
C LYS A 310 12.89 3.77 19.67
N SER A 311 12.09 4.58 20.38
CA SER A 311 12.12 4.70 21.84
C SER A 311 11.23 3.68 22.56
N ALA A 312 10.45 2.86 21.85
CA ALA A 312 9.43 1.98 22.45
C ALA A 312 9.99 0.81 23.28
N GLY A 313 11.30 0.59 23.24
CA GLY A 313 11.92 -0.51 23.98
C GLY A 313 12.02 -1.79 23.15
N LYS A 314 12.28 -2.91 23.84
CA LYS A 314 12.48 -4.21 23.21
C LYS A 314 11.17 -4.98 23.17
N VAL A 315 10.93 -5.66 22.04
CA VAL A 315 9.85 -6.65 21.93
C VAL A 315 10.36 -7.96 22.51
N ASP A 316 9.63 -8.48 23.48
CA ASP A 316 9.85 -9.80 24.04
C ASP A 316 8.92 -10.82 23.37
N ARG A 317 9.34 -12.10 23.36
CA ARG A 317 8.58 -13.20 22.79
C ARG A 317 8.32 -14.26 23.86
N ARG A 318 7.06 -14.72 23.98
CA ARG A 318 6.68 -15.93 24.71
C ARG A 318 5.97 -16.91 23.77
N LEU A 319 5.99 -18.17 24.12
CA LEU A 319 5.23 -19.21 23.40
C LEU A 319 4.00 -19.54 24.23
N ASP A 320 2.86 -19.59 23.53
CA ASP A 320 1.57 -20.04 24.07
C ASP A 320 1.19 -21.34 23.35
N VAL A 321 1.78 -22.43 23.82
CA VAL A 321 1.69 -23.76 23.23
C VAL A 321 1.60 -24.76 24.38
N GLU A 322 0.76 -25.77 24.23
CA GLU A 322 0.69 -26.88 25.19
C GLU A 322 2.05 -27.60 25.29
N ASP A 323 2.52 -27.84 26.49
CA ASP A 323 3.81 -28.50 26.75
C ASP A 323 3.63 -29.67 27.72
N PRO A 324 3.78 -30.91 27.26
CA PRO A 324 4.04 -31.38 25.89
C PRO A 324 2.78 -31.39 24.99
N LEU A 325 2.99 -31.33 23.66
CA LEU A 325 1.92 -31.59 22.68
C LEU A 325 1.56 -33.07 22.65
N THR A 326 0.35 -33.42 22.22
CA THR A 326 -0.12 -34.79 22.10
C THR A 326 -0.40 -35.17 20.66
N ALA A 327 0.19 -36.27 20.17
CA ALA A 327 -0.05 -36.77 18.82
C ALA A 327 -1.47 -37.40 18.68
N PRO A 328 -2.10 -37.37 17.45
CA PRO A 328 -1.50 -37.00 16.20
C PRO A 328 -1.39 -35.46 16.00
N LEU A 329 -0.33 -34.99 15.35
CA LEU A 329 -0.17 -33.60 14.94
C LEU A 329 -0.07 -33.52 13.41
N TYR A 330 -0.62 -32.47 12.84
CA TYR A 330 -0.64 -32.23 11.40
C TYR A 330 0.01 -30.89 11.08
N ALA A 331 0.85 -30.86 10.05
CA ALA A 331 1.63 -29.69 9.66
C ALA A 331 0.77 -28.49 9.18
N ASP A 332 -0.51 -28.72 8.90
CA ASP A 332 -1.49 -27.69 8.49
C ASP A 332 -2.45 -27.26 9.61
N VAL A 333 -2.25 -27.78 10.83
CA VAL A 333 -3.10 -27.48 12.00
C VAL A 333 -2.32 -26.71 13.04
N THR A 334 -2.87 -25.56 13.44
CA THR A 334 -2.30 -24.71 14.51
C THR A 334 -2.24 -25.45 15.83
N VAL A 335 -1.08 -25.40 16.50
CA VAL A 335 -0.85 -26.03 17.83
C VAL A 335 -0.63 -25.00 18.93
N GLY A 336 -0.66 -23.72 18.61
CA GLY A 336 -0.47 -22.62 19.55
C GLY A 336 0.00 -21.38 18.84
N SER A 337 0.61 -20.44 19.58
CA SER A 337 1.10 -19.18 19.04
C SER A 337 2.43 -18.72 19.65
N ALA A 338 3.19 -17.95 18.88
CA ALA A 338 4.25 -17.09 19.38
C ALA A 338 3.64 -15.71 19.67
N VAL A 339 3.62 -15.33 20.95
CA VAL A 339 3.06 -14.06 21.42
C VAL A 339 4.19 -13.07 21.64
N PHE A 340 4.08 -11.90 21.02
CA PHE A 340 5.05 -10.81 21.13
C PHE A 340 4.49 -9.73 22.05
N THR A 341 5.32 -9.27 23.00
CA THR A 341 4.90 -8.27 23.98
C THR A 341 5.86 -7.07 23.98
N LEU A 342 5.32 -5.89 24.24
CA LEU A 342 6.06 -4.65 24.41
C LEU A 342 5.67 -4.02 25.75
N GLY A 343 6.65 -3.83 26.66
CA GLY A 343 6.35 -3.33 28.00
C GLY A 343 5.43 -4.25 28.81
N GLY A 344 5.33 -5.54 28.46
CA GLY A 344 4.46 -6.53 29.12
C GLY A 344 3.05 -6.64 28.49
N GLU A 345 2.69 -5.74 27.59
CA GLU A 345 1.42 -5.82 26.87
C GLU A 345 1.59 -6.60 25.56
N GLU A 346 0.61 -7.43 25.21
CA GLU A 346 0.60 -8.18 23.96
C GLU A 346 0.37 -7.24 22.79
N VAL A 347 1.28 -7.30 21.80
CA VAL A 347 1.24 -6.45 20.62
C VAL A 347 1.00 -7.21 19.34
N PHE A 348 1.31 -8.51 19.32
CA PHE A 348 1.10 -9.38 18.17
C PHE A 348 1.17 -10.85 18.56
N ALA A 349 0.45 -11.72 17.84
CA ALA A 349 0.56 -13.17 17.98
C ALA A 349 0.60 -13.83 16.59
N VAL A 350 1.52 -14.78 16.41
CA VAL A 350 1.65 -15.56 15.17
C VAL A 350 1.32 -17.01 15.47
N ALA A 351 0.45 -17.61 14.66
CA ALA A 351 0.11 -19.02 14.77
C ALA A 351 1.34 -19.91 14.50
N LEU A 352 1.47 -20.97 15.28
CA LEU A 352 2.52 -21.97 15.15
C LEU A 352 1.96 -23.30 14.67
N TYR A 353 2.71 -23.94 13.78
CA TYR A 353 2.40 -25.22 13.18
C TYR A 353 3.54 -26.20 13.45
N PRO A 354 3.28 -27.52 13.55
CA PRO A 354 4.33 -28.51 13.50
C PRO A 354 5.04 -28.47 12.13
N ALA A 355 6.35 -28.48 12.10
CA ALA A 355 7.12 -28.51 10.85
C ALA A 355 6.88 -29.78 10.00
N ALA A 356 6.33 -30.83 10.61
CA ALA A 356 5.95 -32.08 9.96
C ALA A 356 4.85 -32.78 10.74
N ASP A 357 4.13 -33.66 10.05
CA ASP A 357 3.16 -34.53 10.69
C ASP A 357 3.82 -35.46 11.73
N VAL A 358 3.13 -35.69 12.84
CA VAL A 358 3.51 -36.66 13.87
C VAL A 358 2.34 -37.64 14.07
N ALA A 359 2.55 -38.87 13.65
CA ALA A 359 1.53 -39.91 13.81
C ALA A 359 1.46 -40.42 15.25
N SER A 360 0.27 -40.82 15.73
CA SER A 360 0.16 -41.51 17.01
C SER A 360 0.82 -42.87 16.95
N HIS A 361 1.41 -43.31 18.05
CA HIS A 361 1.86 -44.69 18.19
C HIS A 361 0.70 -45.67 18.02
N SER A 362 0.84 -46.63 17.14
CA SER A 362 -0.11 -47.74 17.07
C SER A 362 0.06 -48.67 18.28
N LEU A 363 -1.02 -49.36 18.66
CA LEU A 363 -0.97 -50.37 19.72
C LEU A 363 0.12 -51.45 19.46
N VAL A 364 0.36 -51.76 18.18
CA VAL A 364 1.41 -52.68 17.71
C VAL A 364 2.81 -52.18 18.00
N ASP A 365 3.03 -50.87 17.84
CA ASP A 365 4.35 -50.24 18.10
C ASP A 365 4.62 -50.19 19.62
N LEU A 366 3.62 -49.93 20.42
CA LEU A 366 3.69 -50.02 21.90
C LEU A 366 4.06 -51.43 22.34
N LEU A 367 3.38 -52.47 21.84
CA LEU A 367 3.66 -53.86 22.14
C LEU A 367 5.07 -54.28 21.69
N ARG A 368 5.54 -53.83 20.52
CA ARG A 368 6.91 -54.06 20.05
C ARG A 368 7.96 -53.39 20.95
N ARG A 369 7.68 -52.18 21.44
CA ARG A 369 8.59 -51.47 22.37
C ARG A 369 8.69 -52.19 23.72
N VAL A 370 7.57 -52.58 24.28
CA VAL A 370 7.54 -53.34 25.53
C VAL A 370 8.24 -54.70 25.37
N GLY A 371 8.01 -55.42 24.26
CA GLY A 371 8.71 -56.68 23.96
C GLY A 371 10.23 -56.54 23.83
N ARG A 372 10.72 -55.44 23.16
CA ARG A 372 12.16 -55.17 23.08
C ARG A 372 12.77 -54.74 24.42
N SER A 373 12.03 -54.05 25.29
CA SER A 373 12.48 -53.72 26.63
C SER A 373 12.67 -54.97 27.50
N TYR A 374 11.73 -55.87 27.45
CA TYR A 374 11.82 -57.15 28.17
C TYR A 374 12.98 -58.04 27.73
N LEU A 375 13.30 -58.04 26.42
CA LEU A 375 14.42 -58.81 25.86
C LEU A 375 15.80 -58.21 26.16
N ARG A 376 15.86 -56.92 26.53
CA ARG A 376 17.14 -56.23 26.91
C ARG A 376 17.47 -56.32 28.41
N THR A 377 16.50 -56.60 29.26
CA THR A 377 16.67 -56.67 30.73
C THR A 377 16.78 -58.12 31.24
N GLY A 378 16.73 -59.12 30.36
CA GLY A 378 16.82 -60.56 30.66
C GLY A 378 18.08 -61.27 30.15
N GLY A 379 19.20 -60.51 30.02
CA GLY A 379 20.51 -61.11 29.71
C GLY A 379 21.58 -60.67 30.68
#